data_8423505c855ea7a7330750cfbb9c0137
#
_entry.id   8423505c855ea7a7330750cfbb9c0137
#
_cell.length_a   1.000
_cell.length_b   1.000
_cell.length_c   1.000
_cell.angle_alpha   90.00
_cell.angle_beta   90.00
_cell.angle_gamma   90.00
#
_symmetry.space_group_name_H-M   'P 1'
#
loop_
_entity.id
_entity.type
_entity.pdbx_description
1 polymer ?
#
loop_
_entity_poly.entity_id
_entity_poly.type
_entity_poly.pdbx_seq_one_letter_code
_entity_poly.pdbx_strand_id
1 'polypeptide(L)'
;MEKDGKLFLHNIGLKRGQRILDYGCGEGHYTIPAAEVVGKDGMVYAFDKDKEVLNSLSKTAKKYRKENIKIIKGNTEIPLQDKSIDVILCYDILHYEKNRKAIYSESHRILKCEGIFSVYPKHHRDDYPLMEFACLELDDIQREIEESGFVLVKKNYKELLHDNYYNRGWIFNFKKS
;
A
#
# COMPACT_ATOMS: atom_id res chain seq x y z
N MET A 1 1.06 -14.61 11.06
CA MET A 1 0.66 -13.51 10.16
C MET A 1 -0.81 -13.49 9.74
N GLU A 2 -1.46 -14.64 9.51
CA GLU A 2 -2.85 -14.64 8.96
C GLU A 2 -3.89 -13.90 9.81
N LYS A 3 -3.93 -14.07 11.12
CA LYS A 3 -4.96 -13.42 11.95
C LYS A 3 -4.72 -11.94 12.17
N ASP A 4 -3.49 -11.55 12.42
CA ASP A 4 -3.15 -10.16 12.76
C ASP A 4 -3.15 -9.24 11.52
N GLY A 5 -2.68 -9.72 10.38
CA GLY A 5 -2.70 -8.99 9.13
C GLY A 5 -4.10 -8.67 8.62
N LYS A 6 -5.04 -9.62 8.73
CA LYS A 6 -6.45 -9.40 8.35
C LYS A 6 -7.13 -8.39 9.26
N LEU A 7 -6.94 -8.53 10.58
CA LEU A 7 -7.51 -7.59 11.55
C LEU A 7 -6.98 -6.17 11.31
N PHE A 8 -5.69 -6.05 11.02
CA PHE A 8 -5.09 -4.77 10.66
C PHE A 8 -5.75 -4.17 9.41
N LEU A 9 -5.89 -4.95 8.32
CA LEU A 9 -6.51 -4.49 7.07
C LEU A 9 -7.98 -4.09 7.25
N HIS A 10 -8.73 -4.82 8.07
CA HIS A 10 -10.09 -4.38 8.47
C HIS A 10 -10.07 -3.03 9.20
N ASN A 11 -9.12 -2.82 10.10
CA ASN A 11 -9.00 -1.58 10.89
C ASN A 11 -8.65 -0.35 10.07
N ILE A 12 -8.02 -0.53 8.91
CA ILE A 12 -7.76 0.56 7.96
C ILE A 12 -8.90 0.75 6.95
N GLY A 13 -9.94 -0.09 7.00
CA GLY A 13 -11.16 0.09 6.22
C GLY A 13 -11.35 -0.88 5.05
N LEU A 14 -10.55 -1.95 4.93
CA LEU A 14 -10.81 -2.99 3.93
C LEU A 14 -12.09 -3.76 4.22
N LYS A 15 -12.90 -3.97 3.18
CA LYS A 15 -14.19 -4.66 3.21
C LYS A 15 -14.32 -5.64 2.04
N ARG A 16 -15.25 -6.58 2.16
CA ARG A 16 -15.58 -7.50 1.07
C ARG A 16 -16.03 -6.74 -0.18
N GLY A 17 -15.67 -7.27 -1.34
CA GLY A 17 -16.06 -6.74 -2.64
C GLY A 17 -15.24 -5.54 -3.12
N GLN A 18 -14.31 -5.01 -2.32
CA GLN A 18 -13.49 -3.86 -2.69
C GLN A 18 -12.41 -4.21 -3.71
N ARG A 19 -11.98 -3.19 -4.44
CA ARG A 19 -10.82 -3.23 -5.35
C ARG A 19 -9.65 -2.53 -4.68
N ILE A 20 -8.58 -3.27 -4.44
CA ILE A 20 -7.40 -2.82 -3.71
C ILE A 20 -6.23 -2.71 -4.67
N LEU A 21 -5.40 -1.69 -4.52
CA LEU A 21 -4.06 -1.65 -5.06
C LEU A 21 -3.05 -1.85 -3.92
N ASP A 22 -2.16 -2.82 -4.07
CA ASP A 22 -0.98 -2.99 -3.24
C ASP A 22 0.23 -2.48 -4.04
N TYR A 23 0.66 -1.24 -3.75
CA TYR A 23 1.73 -0.54 -4.44
C TYR A 23 3.08 -0.88 -3.81
N GLY A 24 3.98 -1.47 -4.58
CA GLY A 24 5.22 -2.05 -4.08
C GLY A 24 4.95 -3.35 -3.33
N CYS A 25 4.16 -4.24 -3.95
CA CYS A 25 3.62 -5.43 -3.28
C CYS A 25 4.68 -6.46 -2.85
N GLY A 26 5.90 -6.39 -3.41
CA GLY A 26 6.96 -7.35 -3.13
C GLY A 26 6.49 -8.81 -3.24
N GLU A 27 6.80 -9.63 -2.27
CA GLU A 27 6.39 -11.05 -2.21
C GLU A 27 4.92 -11.25 -1.79
N GLY A 28 4.18 -10.17 -1.53
CA GLY A 28 2.73 -10.21 -1.29
C GLY A 28 2.32 -10.36 0.16
N HIS A 29 3.12 -9.87 1.09
CA HIS A 29 2.83 -9.92 2.52
C HIS A 29 1.50 -9.23 2.89
N TYR A 30 1.13 -8.19 2.17
CA TYR A 30 -0.17 -7.52 2.30
C TYR A 30 -1.16 -7.95 1.23
N THR A 31 -0.70 -8.29 0.01
CA THR A 31 -1.54 -8.77 -1.09
C THR A 31 -2.38 -9.99 -0.72
N ILE A 32 -1.75 -11.03 -0.14
CA ILE A 32 -2.44 -12.30 0.17
C ILE A 32 -3.52 -12.09 1.24
N PRO A 33 -3.24 -11.47 2.42
CA PRO A 33 -4.30 -11.21 3.39
C PRO A 33 -5.36 -10.23 2.87
N ALA A 34 -5.00 -9.24 2.04
CA ALA A 34 -5.98 -8.35 1.42
C ALA A 34 -6.96 -9.12 0.50
N ALA A 35 -6.44 -10.05 -0.31
CA ALA A 35 -7.28 -10.90 -1.16
C ALA A 35 -8.27 -11.75 -0.35
N GLU A 36 -7.90 -12.17 0.86
CA GLU A 36 -8.80 -12.88 1.75
C GLU A 36 -9.89 -11.99 2.34
N VAL A 37 -9.51 -10.76 2.74
CA VAL A 37 -10.47 -9.80 3.30
C VAL A 37 -11.50 -9.38 2.26
N VAL A 38 -11.08 -9.03 1.04
CA VAL A 38 -12.01 -8.59 0.01
C VAL A 38 -12.85 -9.73 -0.57
N GLY A 39 -12.38 -10.97 -0.45
CA GLY A 39 -13.10 -12.17 -0.90
C GLY A 39 -13.25 -12.27 -2.42
N LYS A 40 -14.01 -13.27 -2.88
CA LYS A 40 -14.17 -13.58 -4.31
C LYS A 40 -14.81 -12.46 -5.14
N ASP A 41 -15.59 -11.60 -4.51
CA ASP A 41 -16.28 -10.48 -5.17
C ASP A 41 -15.42 -9.22 -5.24
N GLY A 42 -14.25 -9.21 -4.57
CA GLY A 42 -13.24 -8.15 -4.60
C GLY A 42 -12.06 -8.50 -5.50
N MET A 43 -11.14 -7.56 -5.65
CA MET A 43 -9.92 -7.72 -6.46
C MET A 43 -8.73 -7.02 -5.80
N VAL A 44 -7.58 -7.66 -5.79
CA VAL A 44 -6.31 -7.05 -5.39
C VAL A 44 -5.40 -6.93 -6.60
N TYR A 45 -4.99 -5.72 -6.91
CA TYR A 45 -3.98 -5.42 -7.92
C TYR A 45 -2.63 -5.31 -7.21
N ALA A 46 -1.76 -6.29 -7.45
CA ALA A 46 -0.41 -6.33 -6.91
C ALA A 46 0.54 -5.68 -7.92
N PHE A 47 1.04 -4.50 -7.58
CA PHE A 47 1.88 -3.68 -8.46
C PHE A 47 3.30 -3.60 -7.92
N ASP A 48 4.28 -3.94 -8.76
CA ASP A 48 5.69 -3.82 -8.44
C ASP A 48 6.54 -3.66 -9.72
N LYS A 49 7.74 -3.09 -9.58
CA LYS A 49 8.73 -2.97 -10.66
C LYS A 49 9.55 -4.24 -10.85
N ASP A 50 9.74 -5.02 -9.80
CA ASP A 50 10.57 -6.21 -9.80
C ASP A 50 9.81 -7.44 -10.30
N LYS A 51 10.28 -7.98 -11.43
CA LYS A 51 9.71 -9.17 -12.05
C LYS A 51 9.87 -10.44 -11.20
N GLU A 52 10.94 -10.54 -10.43
CA GLU A 52 11.25 -11.76 -9.67
C GLU A 52 10.32 -11.89 -8.48
N VAL A 53 10.09 -10.81 -7.73
CA VAL A 53 9.13 -10.81 -6.62
C VAL A 53 7.71 -11.05 -7.12
N LEU A 54 7.32 -10.48 -8.27
CA LEU A 54 6.02 -10.73 -8.89
C LEU A 54 5.84 -12.18 -9.32
N ASN A 55 6.89 -12.83 -9.82
CA ASN A 55 6.86 -14.25 -10.14
C ASN A 55 6.72 -15.11 -8.88
N SER A 56 7.39 -14.75 -7.79
CA SER A 56 7.24 -15.40 -6.47
C SER A 56 5.81 -15.26 -5.95
N LEU A 57 5.28 -14.04 -5.97
CA LEU A 57 3.89 -13.77 -5.60
C LEU A 57 2.89 -14.57 -6.44
N SER A 58 3.11 -14.67 -7.76
CA SER A 58 2.24 -15.47 -8.65
C SER A 58 2.18 -16.93 -8.24
N LYS A 59 3.33 -17.54 -7.89
CA LYS A 59 3.40 -18.92 -7.40
C LYS A 59 2.66 -19.06 -6.07
N THR A 60 2.86 -18.11 -5.17
CA THR A 60 2.21 -18.08 -3.86
C THR A 60 0.69 -17.95 -3.99
N ALA A 61 0.21 -17.02 -4.83
CA ALA A 61 -1.22 -16.84 -5.10
C ALA A 61 -1.87 -18.13 -5.65
N LYS A 62 -1.22 -18.79 -6.60
CA LYS A 62 -1.67 -20.08 -7.13
C LYS A 62 -1.72 -21.17 -6.05
N LYS A 63 -0.67 -21.29 -5.23
CA LYS A 63 -0.58 -22.26 -4.13
C LYS A 63 -1.74 -22.09 -3.15
N TYR A 64 -2.12 -20.85 -2.82
CA TYR A 64 -3.23 -20.55 -1.92
C TYR A 64 -4.57 -20.35 -2.63
N ARG A 65 -4.66 -20.67 -3.93
CA ARG A 65 -5.88 -20.56 -4.76
C ARG A 65 -6.53 -19.18 -4.67
N LYS A 66 -5.72 -18.12 -4.74
CA LYS A 66 -6.18 -16.73 -4.74
C LYS A 66 -6.41 -16.25 -6.17
N GLU A 67 -7.62 -16.47 -6.69
CA GLU A 67 -8.01 -16.10 -8.06
C GLU A 67 -8.33 -14.60 -8.20
N ASN A 68 -8.51 -13.92 -7.08
CA ASN A 68 -8.82 -12.51 -6.98
C ASN A 68 -7.58 -11.60 -6.81
N ILE A 69 -6.42 -12.05 -7.31
CA ILE A 69 -5.18 -11.26 -7.37
C ILE A 69 -4.78 -11.07 -8.83
N LYS A 70 -4.60 -9.83 -9.23
CA LYS A 70 -4.06 -9.47 -10.55
C LYS A 70 -2.69 -8.83 -10.40
N ILE A 71 -1.68 -9.47 -10.97
CA ILE A 71 -0.30 -8.98 -10.95
C ILE A 71 -0.09 -7.97 -12.07
N ILE A 72 0.52 -6.84 -11.74
CA ILE A 72 0.84 -5.75 -12.65
C ILE A 72 2.31 -5.38 -12.46
N LYS A 73 3.11 -5.50 -13.52
CA LYS A 73 4.47 -4.99 -13.55
C LYS A 73 4.48 -3.55 -14.04
N GLY A 74 5.08 -2.67 -13.29
CA GLY A 74 5.24 -1.26 -13.67
C GLY A 74 6.20 -0.53 -12.76
N ASN A 75 6.49 0.72 -13.07
CA ASN A 75 7.36 1.55 -12.24
C ASN A 75 6.55 2.62 -11.47
N THR A 76 5.86 3.50 -12.16
CA THR A 76 5.06 4.58 -11.53
C THR A 76 3.67 4.65 -12.14
N GLU A 77 3.58 4.61 -13.47
CA GLU A 77 2.30 4.65 -14.19
C GLU A 77 1.53 3.34 -13.97
N ILE A 78 0.30 3.47 -13.48
CA ILE A 78 -0.54 2.33 -13.11
C ILE A 78 -1.62 2.14 -14.19
N PRO A 79 -1.67 0.99 -14.89
CA PRO A 79 -2.61 0.76 -15.99
C PRO A 79 -4.01 0.42 -15.47
N LEU A 80 -4.55 1.29 -14.62
CA LEU A 80 -5.90 1.22 -14.07
C LEU A 80 -6.67 2.49 -14.39
N GLN A 81 -7.99 2.35 -14.50
CA GLN A 81 -8.88 3.47 -14.79
C GLN A 81 -8.92 4.44 -13.60
N ASP A 82 -9.19 5.71 -13.92
CA ASP A 82 -9.44 6.74 -12.91
C ASP A 82 -10.58 6.33 -11.99
N LYS A 83 -10.46 6.68 -10.72
CA LYS A 83 -11.51 6.47 -9.70
C LYS A 83 -12.04 5.03 -9.66
N SER A 84 -11.13 4.04 -9.83
CA SER A 84 -11.50 2.61 -9.90
C SER A 84 -11.12 1.81 -8.65
N ILE A 85 -10.30 2.35 -7.76
CA ILE A 85 -9.73 1.68 -6.58
C ILE A 85 -10.38 2.21 -5.30
N ASP A 86 -10.73 1.30 -4.39
CA ASP A 86 -11.32 1.63 -3.10
C ASP A 86 -10.27 1.91 -2.02
N VAL A 87 -9.17 1.13 -2.01
CA VAL A 87 -8.06 1.30 -1.07
C VAL A 87 -6.73 1.08 -1.78
N ILE A 88 -5.78 1.96 -1.51
CA ILE A 88 -4.38 1.81 -1.92
C ILE A 88 -3.55 1.56 -0.66
N LEU A 89 -2.76 0.49 -0.66
CA LEU A 89 -1.73 0.21 0.32
C LEU A 89 -0.39 0.66 -0.28
N CYS A 90 0.34 1.53 0.42
CA CYS A 90 1.66 2.00 0.02
C CYS A 90 2.59 1.88 1.24
N TYR A 91 3.08 0.66 1.44
CA TYR A 91 3.77 0.28 2.67
C TYR A 91 5.23 -0.03 2.41
N ASP A 92 6.11 0.66 3.16
CA ASP A 92 7.54 0.42 3.16
C ASP A 92 8.19 0.59 1.77
N ILE A 93 7.71 1.55 0.99
CA ILE A 93 8.14 1.77 -0.41
C ILE A 93 8.65 3.19 -0.67
N LEU A 94 8.16 4.19 0.06
CA LEU A 94 8.40 5.60 -0.26
C LEU A 94 9.88 6.00 -0.19
N HIS A 95 10.67 5.35 0.67
CA HIS A 95 12.10 5.63 0.81
C HIS A 95 12.93 5.18 -0.40
N TYR A 96 12.43 4.23 -1.21
CA TYR A 96 13.08 3.81 -2.45
C TYR A 96 12.81 4.75 -3.63
N GLU A 97 11.87 5.68 -3.49
CA GLU A 97 11.37 6.46 -4.62
C GLU A 97 11.80 7.93 -4.54
N LYS A 98 12.59 8.37 -5.54
CA LYS A 98 13.01 9.76 -5.65
C LYS A 98 11.88 10.70 -6.05
N ASN A 99 10.96 10.24 -6.89
CA ASN A 99 9.80 11.01 -7.34
C ASN A 99 8.51 10.55 -6.67
N ARG A 100 8.40 10.75 -5.37
CA ARG A 100 7.22 10.39 -4.59
C ARG A 100 5.95 11.11 -5.04
N LYS A 101 6.07 12.34 -5.54
CA LYS A 101 4.93 13.09 -6.09
C LYS A 101 4.22 12.37 -7.24
N ALA A 102 4.97 11.62 -8.07
CA ALA A 102 4.37 10.82 -9.12
C ALA A 102 3.52 9.67 -8.55
N ILE A 103 3.99 9.03 -7.46
CA ILE A 103 3.19 8.00 -6.75
C ILE A 103 1.90 8.60 -6.21
N TYR A 104 1.99 9.76 -5.55
CA TYR A 104 0.82 10.42 -4.97
C TYR A 104 -0.18 10.85 -6.05
N SER A 105 0.30 11.41 -7.17
CA SER A 105 -0.54 11.82 -8.30
C SER A 105 -1.27 10.63 -8.94
N GLU A 106 -0.56 9.52 -9.18
CA GLU A 106 -1.18 8.29 -9.71
C GLU A 106 -2.17 7.68 -8.72
N SER A 107 -1.80 7.62 -7.43
CA SER A 107 -2.69 7.16 -6.37
C SER A 107 -3.96 8.02 -6.32
N HIS A 108 -3.81 9.34 -6.40
CA HIS A 108 -4.95 10.25 -6.45
C HIS A 108 -5.82 10.03 -7.70
N ARG A 109 -5.23 9.84 -8.86
CA ARG A 109 -5.96 9.58 -10.12
C ARG A 109 -6.86 8.35 -10.02
N ILE A 110 -6.29 7.21 -9.60
CA ILE A 110 -7.00 5.92 -9.61
C ILE A 110 -7.92 5.71 -8.41
N LEU A 111 -7.71 6.43 -7.30
CA LEU A 111 -8.51 6.29 -6.09
C LEU A 111 -9.91 6.89 -6.28
N LYS A 112 -10.95 6.21 -5.81
CA LYS A 112 -12.32 6.72 -5.73
C LYS A 112 -12.40 7.92 -4.77
N CYS A 113 -13.45 8.75 -4.89
CA CYS A 113 -13.63 9.92 -4.02
C CYS A 113 -13.66 9.58 -2.53
N GLU A 114 -14.30 8.47 -2.14
CA GLU A 114 -14.35 7.99 -0.74
C GLU A 114 -13.29 6.93 -0.44
N GLY A 115 -12.34 6.72 -1.36
CA GLY A 115 -11.29 5.73 -1.22
C GLY A 115 -10.25 6.13 -0.18
N ILE A 116 -9.50 5.14 0.28
CA ILE A 116 -8.46 5.31 1.30
C ILE A 116 -7.09 5.11 0.68
N PHE A 117 -6.21 6.08 0.86
CA PHE A 117 -4.78 5.94 0.61
C PHE A 117 -4.09 5.69 1.96
N SER A 118 -3.64 4.46 2.19
CA SER A 118 -2.98 4.03 3.42
C SER A 118 -1.49 3.91 3.20
N VAL A 119 -0.72 4.60 4.04
CA VAL A 119 0.73 4.73 3.90
C VAL A 119 1.43 4.27 5.18
N TYR A 120 2.48 3.45 5.04
CA TYR A 120 3.41 3.11 6.10
C TYR A 120 4.79 3.67 5.75
N PRO A 121 5.12 4.89 6.21
CA PRO A 121 6.36 5.57 5.86
C PRO A 121 7.50 5.12 6.78
N LYS A 122 8.16 4.03 6.44
CA LYS A 122 9.38 3.57 7.13
C LYS A 122 10.60 4.39 6.73
N HIS A 123 11.65 4.27 7.53
CA HIS A 123 12.98 4.84 7.25
C HIS A 123 13.05 6.38 7.22
N HIS A 124 12.08 7.07 7.83
CA HIS A 124 12.18 8.50 8.10
C HIS A 124 13.19 8.79 9.24
N ARG A 125 13.45 10.05 9.51
CA ARG A 125 14.49 10.53 10.45
C ARG A 125 14.47 9.83 11.81
N ASP A 126 13.29 9.59 12.37
CA ASP A 126 13.12 9.02 13.70
C ASP A 126 12.88 7.49 13.69
N ASP A 127 13.02 6.83 12.54
CA ASP A 127 12.77 5.40 12.36
C ASP A 127 13.80 4.74 11.44
N TYR A 128 14.95 4.37 11.99
CA TYR A 128 16.05 3.75 11.26
C TYR A 128 16.30 4.38 9.89
N PRO A 129 16.86 5.61 9.87
CA PRO A 129 16.91 6.46 8.68
C PRO A 129 17.64 5.83 7.51
N LEU A 130 17.05 5.85 6.32
CA LEU A 130 17.66 5.37 5.09
C LEU A 130 17.47 6.37 3.92
N MET A 131 18.48 6.48 3.07
CA MET A 131 18.47 7.27 1.83
C MET A 131 18.02 8.72 2.07
N GLU A 132 17.36 9.32 1.09
CA GLU A 132 16.84 10.70 1.18
C GLU A 132 15.71 10.84 2.22
N PHE A 133 15.05 9.75 2.56
CA PHE A 133 13.98 9.71 3.57
C PHE A 133 14.49 9.95 4.99
N ALA A 134 15.78 9.68 5.23
CA ALA A 134 16.46 9.93 6.50
C ALA A 134 16.44 11.41 6.93
N CYS A 135 16.23 12.35 6.00
CA CYS A 135 16.15 13.77 6.28
C CYS A 135 14.73 14.26 6.59
N LEU A 136 13.70 13.40 6.41
CA LEU A 136 12.29 13.76 6.55
C LEU A 136 11.75 13.36 7.92
N GLU A 137 10.96 14.25 8.49
CA GLU A 137 10.08 13.95 9.61
C GLU A 137 8.74 13.39 9.10
N LEU A 138 7.97 12.74 9.97
CA LEU A 138 6.63 12.25 9.63
C LEU A 138 5.70 13.37 9.15
N ASP A 139 5.83 14.56 9.71
CA ASP A 139 5.02 15.72 9.33
C ASP A 139 5.40 16.27 7.95
N ASP A 140 6.65 16.12 7.52
CA ASP A 140 7.07 16.47 6.16
C ASP A 140 6.45 15.50 5.15
N ILE A 141 6.45 14.20 5.44
CA ILE A 141 5.84 13.17 4.61
C ILE A 141 4.32 13.39 4.52
N GLN A 142 3.68 13.68 5.65
CA GLN A 142 2.26 14.01 5.68
C GLN A 142 1.97 15.21 4.78
N ARG A 143 2.74 16.29 4.89
CA ARG A 143 2.59 17.50 4.08
C ARG A 143 2.77 17.24 2.58
N GLU A 144 3.78 16.45 2.18
CA GLU A 144 3.97 16.06 0.78
C GLU A 144 2.73 15.37 0.19
N ILE A 145 2.08 14.51 0.98
CA ILE A 145 0.87 13.79 0.57
C ILE A 145 -0.33 14.74 0.50
N GLU A 146 -0.49 15.61 1.48
CA GLU A 146 -1.60 16.59 1.52
C GLU A 146 -1.50 17.60 0.38
N GLU A 147 -0.31 18.07 0.03
CA GLU A 147 -0.06 18.93 -1.14
C GLU A 147 -0.42 18.26 -2.47
N SER A 148 -0.55 16.93 -2.48
CA SER A 148 -0.97 16.14 -3.64
C SER A 148 -2.48 15.89 -3.72
N GLY A 149 -3.29 16.62 -2.92
CA GLY A 149 -4.76 16.56 -2.96
C GLY A 149 -5.35 15.51 -2.03
N PHE A 150 -4.68 15.19 -0.94
CA PHE A 150 -5.18 14.29 0.09
C PHE A 150 -5.39 15.02 1.42
N VAL A 151 -6.25 14.45 2.27
CA VAL A 151 -6.48 14.91 3.64
C VAL A 151 -6.25 13.74 4.59
N LEU A 152 -5.42 13.94 5.61
CA LEU A 152 -5.22 12.94 6.65
C LEU A 152 -6.51 12.73 7.47
N VAL A 153 -6.99 11.49 7.54
CA VAL A 153 -8.19 11.15 8.30
C VAL A 153 -7.90 10.30 9.53
N LYS A 154 -6.75 9.59 9.53
CA LYS A 154 -6.37 8.76 10.67
C LYS A 154 -4.88 8.50 10.71
N LYS A 155 -4.29 8.59 11.91
CA LYS A 155 -2.89 8.25 12.20
C LYS A 155 -2.88 7.19 13.31
N ASN A 156 -2.25 6.05 13.06
CA ASN A 156 -2.19 4.94 14.01
C ASN A 156 -0.75 4.46 14.19
N TYR A 157 -0.36 4.16 15.42
CA TYR A 157 0.90 3.48 15.69
C TYR A 157 0.63 1.99 15.86
N LYS A 158 1.19 1.16 14.99
CA LYS A 158 0.91 -0.28 14.92
C LYS A 158 2.17 -1.09 14.65
N GLU A 159 2.10 -2.37 14.99
CA GLU A 159 3.08 -3.36 14.62
C GLU A 159 2.69 -3.95 13.26
N LEU A 160 3.62 -3.86 12.32
CA LEU A 160 3.47 -4.31 10.94
C LEU A 160 4.67 -5.15 10.52
N LEU A 161 4.50 -5.94 9.48
CA LEU A 161 5.60 -6.63 8.84
C LEU A 161 6.44 -5.63 8.04
N HIS A 162 7.74 -5.59 8.32
CA HIS A 162 8.74 -4.86 7.58
C HIS A 162 9.85 -5.86 7.24
N ASP A 163 10.12 -6.07 5.97
CA ASP A 163 10.91 -7.20 5.49
C ASP A 163 10.38 -8.54 6.03
N ASN A 164 11.19 -9.24 6.80
CA ASN A 164 10.80 -10.52 7.44
C ASN A 164 10.56 -10.40 8.95
N TYR A 165 10.48 -9.19 9.48
CA TYR A 165 10.35 -8.91 10.92
C TYR A 165 9.15 -8.03 11.21
N TYR A 166 8.54 -8.24 12.40
CA TYR A 166 7.54 -7.32 12.90
C TYR A 166 8.21 -6.07 13.47
N ASN A 167 7.75 -4.92 13.02
CA ASN A 167 8.26 -3.63 13.46
C ASN A 167 7.11 -2.66 13.73
N ARG A 168 7.28 -1.76 14.69
CA ARG A 168 6.28 -0.75 15.02
C ARG A 168 6.53 0.51 14.22
N GLY A 169 5.45 1.15 13.81
CA GLY A 169 5.51 2.41 13.11
C GLY A 169 4.16 3.05 12.90
N TRP A 170 4.20 4.25 12.35
CA TRP A 170 3.01 5.04 12.08
C TRP A 170 2.39 4.67 10.74
N ILE A 171 1.08 4.52 10.73
CA ILE A 171 0.28 4.33 9.53
C ILE A 171 -0.61 5.54 9.37
N PHE A 172 -0.55 6.15 8.21
CA PHE A 172 -1.35 7.29 7.82
C PHE A 172 -2.43 6.84 6.85
N ASN A 173 -3.68 7.18 7.13
CA ASN A 173 -4.77 6.96 6.21
C ASN A 173 -5.29 8.30 5.73
N PHE A 174 -5.32 8.48 4.42
CA PHE A 174 -5.77 9.68 3.76
C PHE A 174 -7.01 9.39 2.92
N LYS A 175 -7.79 10.43 2.67
CA LYS A 175 -8.82 10.48 1.62
C LYS A 175 -8.50 11.58 0.63
N LYS A 176 -9.14 11.57 -0.53
CA LYS A 176 -9.10 12.72 -1.42
C LYS A 176 -9.73 13.94 -0.76
N SER A 177 -9.09 15.12 -0.97
CA SER A 177 -9.66 16.42 -0.59
C SER A 177 -10.79 16.82 -1.53
#